data_31bfd1da2e90e009fcff6593160397a7
#
_entry.id   31bfd1da2e90e009fcff6593160397a7
#
_cell.length_a   1.000
_cell.length_b   1.000
_cell.length_c   1.000
_cell.angle_alpha   90.00
_cell.angle_beta   90.00
_cell.angle_gamma   90.00
#
_symmetry.space_group_name_H-M   'P 1'
#
loop_
_entity.id
_entity.type
_entity.pdbx_description
1 polymer ?
#
loop_
_entity_poly.entity_id
_entity_poly.type
_entity_poly.pdbx_seq_one_letter_code
_entity_poly.pdbx_strand_id
1 'polypeptide(L)'
;MLKAVAIIAVVLAIGIAGVLVFALTKPDTFRVERSLALKAPADAIYPLVADFRFWTSWSPYENRDPAMKRIYGGTASGRGATYAWDGNNNVGAGHMEILEASTPSKLRIKLDFARPFEGHNTAEFTFVPQGDATLVTWAMYGPAPFMSKLMQVFINMDTMIGKDFEVGLASLKKLAEK
;
A
#
# COMPACT_ATOMS: atom_id res chain seq x y z
N MET A 1 25.82 10.75 41.84
CA MET A 1 25.79 10.60 40.37
C MET A 1 25.47 9.15 39.97
N LEU A 2 26.18 8.13 40.42
CA LEU A 2 25.96 6.71 40.02
C LEU A 2 24.53 6.21 40.30
N LYS A 3 23.95 6.51 41.46
CA LYS A 3 22.56 6.15 41.81
C LYS A 3 21.53 6.80 40.90
N ALA A 4 21.71 8.07 40.49
CA ALA A 4 20.80 8.74 39.56
C ALA A 4 20.86 8.14 38.16
N VAL A 5 22.04 7.78 37.67
CA VAL A 5 22.21 7.10 36.37
C VAL A 5 21.57 5.70 36.41
N ALA A 6 21.71 4.97 37.50
CA ALA A 6 21.05 3.65 37.65
C ALA A 6 19.51 3.76 37.65
N ILE A 7 18.96 4.76 38.34
CA ILE A 7 17.50 4.99 38.34
C ILE A 7 17.00 5.33 36.93
N ILE A 8 17.68 6.22 36.20
CA ILE A 8 17.33 6.58 34.82
C ILE A 8 17.38 5.35 33.91
N ALA A 9 18.43 4.52 34.02
CA ALA A 9 18.56 3.30 33.23
C ALA A 9 17.39 2.31 33.49
N VAL A 10 17.00 2.13 34.77
CA VAL A 10 15.85 1.28 35.13
C VAL A 10 14.53 1.82 34.57
N VAL A 11 14.29 3.12 34.68
CA VAL A 11 13.07 3.76 34.13
C VAL A 11 13.01 3.59 32.60
N LEU A 12 14.12 3.80 31.91
CA LEU A 12 14.19 3.57 30.46
C LEU A 12 13.93 2.12 30.09
N ALA A 13 14.52 1.18 30.81
CA ALA A 13 14.32 -0.26 30.58
C ALA A 13 12.84 -0.65 30.77
N ILE A 14 12.18 -0.14 31.81
CA ILE A 14 10.75 -0.36 32.03
C ILE A 14 9.92 0.26 30.90
N GLY A 15 10.26 1.47 30.45
CA GLY A 15 9.57 2.14 29.33
C GLY A 15 9.69 1.34 28.04
N ILE A 16 10.89 0.88 27.69
CA ILE A 16 11.12 0.04 26.51
C ILE A 16 10.34 -1.27 26.62
N ALA A 17 10.42 -1.96 27.76
CA ALA A 17 9.67 -3.19 27.99
C ALA A 17 8.16 -2.97 27.82
N GLY A 18 7.62 -1.87 28.35
CA GLY A 18 6.21 -1.50 28.17
C GLY A 18 5.82 -1.31 26.70
N VAL A 19 6.65 -0.63 25.92
CA VAL A 19 6.42 -0.45 24.46
C VAL A 19 6.45 -1.80 23.73
N LEU A 20 7.40 -2.67 24.03
CA LEU A 20 7.51 -3.99 23.40
C LEU A 20 6.30 -4.87 23.73
N VAL A 21 5.88 -4.91 25.01
CA VAL A 21 4.68 -5.64 25.44
C VAL A 21 3.43 -5.07 24.76
N PHE A 22 3.30 -3.75 24.68
CA PHE A 22 2.17 -3.11 23.98
C PHE A 22 2.16 -3.44 22.49
N ALA A 23 3.33 -3.49 21.84
CA ALA A 23 3.43 -3.91 20.44
C ALA A 23 2.91 -5.34 20.23
N LEU A 24 3.15 -6.26 21.17
CA LEU A 24 2.64 -7.64 21.10
C LEU A 24 1.11 -7.74 21.15
N THR A 25 0.41 -6.74 21.70
CA THR A 25 -1.06 -6.69 21.73
C THR A 25 -1.68 -6.25 20.41
N LYS A 26 -0.88 -5.72 19.46
CA LYS A 26 -1.38 -5.32 18.14
C LYS A 26 -1.75 -6.53 17.29
N PRO A 27 -2.75 -6.42 16.39
CA PRO A 27 -3.17 -7.51 15.51
C PRO A 27 -2.03 -8.09 14.68
N ASP A 28 -2.12 -9.39 14.36
CA ASP A 28 -1.15 -10.10 13.50
C ASP A 28 -1.31 -9.78 12.01
N THR A 29 -2.38 -9.06 11.65
CA THR A 29 -2.67 -8.63 10.28
C THR A 29 -3.08 -7.16 10.29
N PHE A 30 -2.95 -6.52 9.15
CA PHE A 30 -3.48 -5.17 8.94
C PHE A 30 -4.32 -5.14 7.66
N ARG A 31 -5.25 -4.18 7.58
CA ARG A 31 -5.98 -3.80 6.38
C ARG A 31 -6.18 -2.30 6.37
N VAL A 32 -5.84 -1.69 5.26
CA VAL A 32 -6.11 -0.28 4.95
C VAL A 32 -6.89 -0.26 3.65
N GLU A 33 -7.99 0.49 3.59
CA GLU A 33 -8.78 0.63 2.38
C GLU A 33 -9.39 2.02 2.26
N ARG A 34 -9.57 2.47 1.02
CA ARG A 34 -10.31 3.69 0.68
C ARG A 34 -11.15 3.44 -0.55
N SER A 35 -12.28 4.11 -0.62
CA SER A 35 -13.21 3.99 -1.74
C SER A 35 -13.58 5.36 -2.27
N LEU A 36 -13.77 5.46 -3.58
CA LEU A 36 -14.23 6.66 -4.25
C LEU A 36 -15.15 6.30 -5.41
N ALA A 37 -16.25 7.03 -5.58
CA ALA A 37 -17.10 6.89 -6.75
C ALA A 37 -16.56 7.74 -7.91
N LEU A 38 -16.34 7.08 -9.04
CA LEU A 38 -15.89 7.68 -10.31
C LEU A 38 -17.05 7.67 -11.30
N LYS A 39 -17.35 8.81 -11.93
CA LYS A 39 -18.40 8.92 -12.99
C LYS A 39 -17.87 8.37 -14.32
N ALA A 40 -17.60 7.08 -14.33
CA ALA A 40 -17.15 6.34 -15.51
C ALA A 40 -17.56 4.87 -15.34
N PRO A 41 -17.78 4.13 -16.43
CA PRO A 41 -18.05 2.70 -16.37
C PRO A 41 -16.79 1.93 -15.94
N ALA A 42 -16.99 0.78 -15.28
CA ALA A 42 -15.89 -0.05 -14.81
C ALA A 42 -14.92 -0.45 -15.95
N ASP A 43 -15.43 -0.70 -17.14
CA ASP A 43 -14.62 -1.06 -18.33
C ASP A 43 -13.65 0.05 -18.76
N ALA A 44 -13.94 1.31 -18.48
CA ALA A 44 -13.05 2.43 -18.76
C ALA A 44 -12.00 2.62 -17.66
N ILE A 45 -12.32 2.28 -16.40
CA ILE A 45 -11.43 2.45 -15.24
C ILE A 45 -10.47 1.26 -15.11
N TYR A 46 -10.98 0.05 -15.27
CA TYR A 46 -10.25 -1.20 -15.03
C TYR A 46 -8.90 -1.28 -15.77
N PRO A 47 -8.80 -0.94 -17.08
CA PRO A 47 -7.52 -0.98 -17.80
C PRO A 47 -6.45 -0.07 -17.20
N LEU A 48 -6.84 1.07 -16.61
CA LEU A 48 -5.91 2.01 -15.97
C LEU A 48 -5.21 1.42 -14.73
N VAL A 49 -5.82 0.40 -14.13
CA VAL A 49 -5.27 -0.30 -12.96
C VAL A 49 -4.65 -1.65 -13.36
N ALA A 50 -5.22 -2.33 -14.35
CA ALA A 50 -4.79 -3.66 -14.79
C ALA A 50 -3.47 -3.66 -15.60
N ASP A 51 -3.08 -2.52 -16.17
CA ASP A 51 -1.77 -2.32 -16.80
C ASP A 51 -0.90 -1.41 -15.94
N PHE A 52 0.16 -1.95 -15.36
CA PHE A 52 1.09 -1.19 -14.52
C PHE A 52 1.76 0.01 -15.19
N ARG A 53 1.79 0.05 -16.53
CA ARG A 53 2.35 1.20 -17.26
C ARG A 53 1.50 2.46 -17.08
N PHE A 54 0.19 2.32 -16.86
CA PHE A 54 -0.70 3.46 -16.59
C PHE A 54 -0.54 4.01 -15.16
N TRP A 55 0.09 3.27 -14.24
CA TRP A 55 0.26 3.71 -12.86
C TRP A 55 1.07 4.99 -12.74
N THR A 56 1.98 5.24 -13.68
CA THR A 56 2.75 6.49 -13.76
C THR A 56 1.86 7.75 -13.90
N SER A 57 0.62 7.60 -14.35
CA SER A 57 -0.31 8.70 -14.57
C SER A 57 -1.20 9.02 -13.36
N TRP A 58 -1.33 8.10 -12.40
CA TRP A 58 -2.26 8.28 -11.29
C TRP A 58 -1.74 7.83 -9.92
N SER A 59 -0.80 6.87 -9.85
CA SER A 59 -0.31 6.36 -8.57
C SER A 59 0.53 7.41 -7.84
N PRO A 60 0.24 7.71 -6.56
CA PRO A 60 0.97 8.70 -5.78
C PRO A 60 2.43 8.30 -5.55
N TYR A 61 2.73 7.01 -5.58
CA TYR A 61 4.09 6.48 -5.36
C TYR A 61 5.02 6.80 -6.52
N GLU A 62 4.50 6.89 -7.73
CA GLU A 62 5.26 7.22 -8.93
C GLU A 62 5.85 8.64 -8.91
N ASN A 63 5.14 9.57 -8.25
CA ASN A 63 5.57 10.96 -8.13
C ASN A 63 6.59 11.20 -7.00
N ARG A 64 6.77 10.24 -6.08
CA ARG A 64 7.71 10.36 -4.96
C ARG A 64 9.17 10.18 -5.38
N ASP A 65 9.38 9.43 -6.46
CA ASP A 65 10.69 9.28 -7.10
C ASP A 65 10.53 9.11 -8.61
N PRO A 66 10.45 10.22 -9.37
CA PRO A 66 10.34 10.16 -10.83
C PRO A 66 11.51 9.43 -11.51
N ALA A 67 12.68 9.40 -10.85
CA ALA A 67 13.90 8.76 -11.35
C ALA A 67 14.01 7.28 -10.98
N MET A 68 13.05 6.70 -10.22
CA MET A 68 13.13 5.31 -9.83
C MET A 68 13.18 4.39 -11.05
N LYS A 69 13.96 3.32 -10.92
CA LYS A 69 14.05 2.28 -11.94
C LYS A 69 12.76 1.46 -11.94
N ARG A 70 12.16 1.28 -13.12
CA ARG A 70 10.93 0.49 -13.34
C ARG A 70 11.22 -0.66 -14.29
N ILE A 71 10.78 -1.85 -13.93
CA ILE A 71 10.92 -3.05 -14.75
C ILE A 71 9.52 -3.68 -14.88
N TYR A 72 9.02 -3.71 -16.10
CA TYR A 72 7.75 -4.35 -16.45
C TYR A 72 8.03 -5.70 -17.09
N GLY A 73 7.22 -6.72 -16.75
CA GLY A 73 7.38 -8.07 -17.27
C GLY A 73 6.08 -8.85 -17.29
N GLY A 74 6.15 -10.12 -17.65
CA GLY A 74 4.99 -10.98 -17.75
C GLY A 74 4.05 -10.59 -18.90
N THR A 75 2.74 -10.68 -18.67
CA THR A 75 1.71 -10.23 -19.60
C THR A 75 1.66 -8.70 -19.68
N ALA A 76 1.16 -8.15 -20.77
CA ALA A 76 1.05 -6.70 -20.95
C ALA A 76 0.10 -6.06 -19.92
N SER A 77 -0.98 -6.78 -19.54
CA SER A 77 -1.95 -6.36 -18.53
C SER A 77 -2.69 -7.55 -17.94
N GLY A 78 -3.39 -7.35 -16.83
CA GLY A 78 -4.17 -8.39 -16.17
C GLY A 78 -3.29 -9.47 -15.54
N ARG A 79 -3.85 -10.67 -15.36
CA ARG A 79 -3.18 -11.78 -14.67
C ARG A 79 -1.82 -12.11 -15.29
N GLY A 80 -0.79 -12.19 -14.44
CA GLY A 80 0.59 -12.47 -14.84
C GLY A 80 1.40 -11.24 -15.25
N ALA A 81 0.79 -10.02 -15.27
CA ALA A 81 1.56 -8.80 -15.41
C ALA A 81 2.40 -8.57 -14.16
N THR A 82 3.67 -8.17 -14.35
CA THR A 82 4.60 -7.90 -13.26
C THR A 82 5.19 -6.50 -13.37
N TYR A 83 5.51 -5.91 -12.21
CA TYR A 83 6.16 -4.63 -12.08
C TYR A 83 7.13 -4.65 -10.91
N ALA A 84 8.39 -4.35 -11.16
CA ALA A 84 9.38 -4.17 -10.12
C ALA A 84 9.89 -2.73 -10.14
N TRP A 85 10.15 -2.19 -8.94
CA TRP A 85 10.70 -0.86 -8.78
C TRP A 85 11.91 -0.87 -7.84
N ASP A 86 12.82 0.06 -8.10
CA ASP A 86 14.00 0.31 -7.25
C ASP A 86 14.27 1.82 -7.24
N GLY A 87 13.96 2.46 -6.12
CA GLY A 87 14.01 3.89 -5.96
C GLY A 87 14.68 4.33 -4.67
N ASN A 88 14.52 5.61 -4.35
CA ASN A 88 15.07 6.23 -3.16
C ASN A 88 14.39 5.76 -1.86
N ASN A 89 14.79 6.32 -0.70
CA ASN A 89 14.25 5.95 0.60
C ASN A 89 12.75 6.26 0.79
N ASN A 90 12.15 7.10 -0.07
CA ASN A 90 10.72 7.44 0.02
C ASN A 90 9.81 6.39 -0.62
N VAL A 91 10.32 5.62 -1.58
CA VAL A 91 9.57 4.57 -2.30
C VAL A 91 10.16 3.18 -2.09
N GLY A 92 11.42 3.07 -1.68
CA GLY A 92 12.10 1.81 -1.44
C GLY A 92 12.27 0.97 -2.71
N ALA A 93 12.21 -0.34 -2.56
CA ALA A 93 12.24 -1.29 -3.68
C ALA A 93 11.26 -2.44 -3.43
N GLY A 94 10.72 -3.00 -4.51
CA GLY A 94 9.81 -4.12 -4.40
C GLY A 94 9.35 -4.65 -5.75
N HIS A 95 8.37 -5.53 -5.67
CA HIS A 95 7.81 -6.24 -6.83
C HIS A 95 6.30 -6.42 -6.66
N MET A 96 5.57 -6.31 -7.75
CA MET A 96 4.14 -6.62 -7.84
C MET A 96 3.87 -7.63 -8.95
N GLU A 97 2.86 -8.47 -8.74
CA GLU A 97 2.32 -9.40 -9.73
C GLU A 97 0.80 -9.46 -9.62
N ILE A 98 0.09 -9.32 -10.73
CA ILE A 98 -1.36 -9.51 -10.76
C ILE A 98 -1.65 -11.01 -10.74
N LEU A 99 -2.17 -11.50 -9.60
CA LEU A 99 -2.51 -12.91 -9.40
C LEU A 99 -3.93 -13.24 -9.88
N GLU A 100 -4.86 -12.29 -9.77
CA GLU A 100 -6.26 -12.44 -10.14
C GLU A 100 -6.73 -11.20 -10.91
N ALA A 101 -7.43 -11.44 -12.01
CA ALA A 101 -7.99 -10.41 -12.87
C ALA A 101 -9.39 -10.84 -13.34
N SER A 102 -10.42 -10.44 -12.58
CA SER A 102 -11.82 -10.68 -12.91
C SER A 102 -12.38 -9.41 -13.55
N THR A 103 -12.25 -9.31 -14.86
CA THR A 103 -12.64 -8.12 -15.64
C THR A 103 -14.15 -7.95 -15.70
N PRO A 104 -14.68 -6.73 -15.50
CA PRO A 104 -14.00 -5.52 -15.04
C PRO A 104 -14.16 -5.28 -13.51
N SER A 105 -14.38 -6.32 -12.70
CA SER A 105 -14.88 -6.21 -11.33
C SER A 105 -13.81 -6.24 -10.25
N LYS A 106 -12.68 -6.93 -10.50
CA LYS A 106 -11.68 -7.15 -9.44
C LYS A 106 -10.27 -7.40 -9.98
N LEU A 107 -9.29 -6.85 -9.24
CA LEU A 107 -7.86 -7.16 -9.38
C LEU A 107 -7.27 -7.50 -8.01
N ARG A 108 -6.47 -8.56 -7.94
CA ARG A 108 -5.67 -8.92 -6.76
C ARG A 108 -4.21 -9.01 -7.15
N ILE A 109 -3.42 -8.25 -6.45
CA ILE A 109 -2.01 -8.01 -6.76
C ILE A 109 -1.17 -8.47 -5.56
N LYS A 110 -0.23 -9.37 -5.79
CA LYS A 110 0.84 -9.65 -4.84
C LYS A 110 1.75 -8.44 -4.78
N LEU A 111 2.10 -7.98 -3.58
CA LEU A 111 2.89 -6.78 -3.34
C LEU A 111 4.00 -7.11 -2.34
N ASP A 112 5.19 -7.31 -2.84
CA ASP A 112 6.37 -7.62 -2.05
C ASP A 112 7.29 -6.41 -1.97
N PHE A 113 7.58 -5.97 -0.75
CA PHE A 113 8.60 -4.96 -0.46
C PHE A 113 9.93 -5.65 -0.12
N ALA A 114 11.03 -5.18 -0.73
CA ALA A 114 12.39 -5.62 -0.42
C ALA A 114 13.12 -4.60 0.47
N ARG A 115 12.77 -3.31 0.36
CA ARG A 115 13.35 -2.20 1.13
C ARG A 115 12.30 -1.13 1.46
N PRO A 116 12.41 -0.39 2.59
CA PRO A 116 13.44 -0.49 3.65
C PRO A 116 13.27 -1.70 4.55
N PHE A 117 12.07 -2.32 4.59
CA PHE A 117 11.76 -3.54 5.35
C PHE A 117 11.08 -4.53 4.43
N GLU A 118 11.48 -5.79 4.55
CA GLU A 118 10.82 -6.88 3.83
C GLU A 118 9.37 -7.01 4.28
N GLY A 119 8.46 -7.18 3.31
CA GLY A 119 7.03 -7.32 3.57
C GLY A 119 6.30 -7.95 2.42
N HIS A 120 5.35 -8.85 2.74
CA HIS A 120 4.54 -9.59 1.79
C HIS A 120 3.07 -9.25 1.99
N ASN A 121 2.54 -8.46 1.07
CA ASN A 121 1.19 -7.93 1.18
C ASN A 121 0.36 -8.28 -0.06
N THR A 122 -0.92 -8.02 0.04
CA THR A 122 -1.85 -8.05 -1.08
C THR A 122 -2.42 -6.66 -1.28
N ALA A 123 -2.38 -6.15 -2.50
CA ALA A 123 -3.19 -5.02 -2.92
C ALA A 123 -4.40 -5.55 -3.71
N GLU A 124 -5.57 -4.97 -3.46
CA GLU A 124 -6.82 -5.38 -4.09
C GLU A 124 -7.59 -4.17 -4.59
N PHE A 125 -8.09 -4.25 -5.81
CA PHE A 125 -9.01 -3.28 -6.36
C PHE A 125 -10.32 -3.96 -6.68
N THR A 126 -11.43 -3.33 -6.27
CA THR A 126 -12.78 -3.74 -6.67
C THR A 126 -13.49 -2.59 -7.36
N PHE A 127 -14.30 -2.92 -8.35
CA PHE A 127 -15.04 -1.98 -9.18
C PHE A 127 -16.51 -2.38 -9.16
N VAL A 128 -17.33 -1.65 -8.40
CA VAL A 128 -18.75 -1.95 -8.20
C VAL A 128 -19.58 -0.88 -8.91
N PRO A 129 -20.34 -1.23 -9.97
CA PRO A 129 -21.23 -0.28 -10.65
C PRO A 129 -22.27 0.32 -9.69
N GLN A 130 -22.47 1.63 -9.75
CA GLN A 130 -23.45 2.38 -8.98
C GLN A 130 -24.13 3.43 -9.88
N GLY A 131 -25.17 3.03 -10.60
CA GLY A 131 -25.85 3.90 -11.56
C GLY A 131 -24.93 4.32 -12.71
N ASP A 132 -24.67 5.62 -12.84
CA ASP A 132 -23.78 6.22 -13.84
C ASP A 132 -22.32 6.30 -13.40
N ALA A 133 -22.02 5.75 -12.21
CA ALA A 133 -20.69 5.75 -11.62
C ALA A 133 -20.22 4.33 -11.28
N THR A 134 -18.94 4.20 -10.96
CA THR A 134 -18.34 2.98 -10.41
C THR A 134 -17.69 3.31 -9.06
N LEU A 135 -18.07 2.60 -8.00
CA LEU A 135 -17.36 2.64 -6.74
C LEU A 135 -16.07 1.84 -6.88
N VAL A 136 -14.94 2.52 -6.84
CA VAL A 136 -13.60 1.89 -6.83
C VAL A 136 -13.10 1.84 -5.40
N THR A 137 -12.77 0.65 -4.93
CA THR A 137 -12.11 0.44 -3.64
C THR A 137 -10.69 -0.03 -3.85
N TRP A 138 -9.75 0.64 -3.25
CA TRP A 138 -8.35 0.23 -3.16
C TRP A 138 -8.05 -0.21 -1.74
N ALA A 139 -7.68 -1.48 -1.57
CA ALA A 139 -7.30 -2.08 -0.31
C ALA A 139 -5.87 -2.61 -0.35
N MET A 140 -5.17 -2.56 0.79
CA MET A 140 -3.92 -3.28 1.03
C MET A 140 -4.03 -3.99 2.38
N TYR A 141 -3.65 -5.26 2.40
CA TYR A 141 -3.68 -6.08 3.60
C TYR A 141 -2.57 -7.12 3.58
N GLY A 142 -2.22 -7.60 4.76
CA GLY A 142 -1.18 -8.61 4.90
C GLY A 142 -0.84 -8.91 6.36
N PRO A 143 0.19 -9.72 6.60
CA PRO A 143 0.69 -9.98 7.93
C PRO A 143 1.34 -8.73 8.53
N ALA A 144 1.23 -8.60 9.85
CA ALA A 144 1.91 -7.58 10.65
C ALA A 144 2.97 -8.25 11.54
N PRO A 145 4.19 -8.52 11.02
CA PRO A 145 5.28 -9.06 11.83
C PRO A 145 5.65 -8.09 12.96
N PHE A 146 6.36 -8.57 13.96
CA PHE A 146 6.64 -7.81 15.19
C PHE A 146 7.17 -6.40 14.91
N MET A 147 8.06 -6.22 13.94
CA MET A 147 8.58 -4.89 13.58
C MET A 147 7.47 -3.96 13.08
N SER A 148 6.53 -4.46 12.27
CA SER A 148 5.35 -3.69 11.83
C SER A 148 4.45 -3.32 13.00
N LYS A 149 4.24 -4.25 13.96
CA LYS A 149 3.48 -3.98 15.19
C LYS A 149 4.16 -2.91 16.04
N LEU A 150 5.48 -2.96 16.17
CA LEU A 150 6.26 -1.96 16.89
C LEU A 150 6.13 -0.57 16.22
N MET A 151 6.20 -0.50 14.91
CA MET A 151 5.97 0.75 14.17
C MET A 151 4.54 1.29 14.40
N GLN A 152 3.53 0.42 14.47
CA GLN A 152 2.14 0.80 14.71
C GLN A 152 1.90 1.39 16.13
N VAL A 153 2.84 1.27 17.05
CA VAL A 153 2.78 1.97 18.35
C VAL A 153 2.95 3.48 18.16
N PHE A 154 3.76 3.88 17.19
CA PHE A 154 4.16 5.28 16.97
C PHE A 154 3.50 5.91 15.74
N ILE A 155 3.13 5.09 14.75
CA ILE A 155 2.63 5.55 13.45
C ILE A 155 1.26 4.91 13.20
N ASN A 156 0.28 5.75 12.86
CA ASN A 156 -1.01 5.25 12.39
C ASN A 156 -0.91 4.88 10.90
N MET A 157 -0.74 3.58 10.63
CA MET A 157 -0.62 3.03 9.27
C MET A 157 -1.85 3.32 8.41
N ASP A 158 -3.06 3.25 8.99
CA ASP A 158 -4.30 3.54 8.26
C ASP A 158 -4.34 4.98 7.77
N THR A 159 -3.94 5.92 8.62
CA THR A 159 -3.89 7.34 8.23
C THR A 159 -2.83 7.61 7.18
N MET A 160 -1.65 7.01 7.32
CA MET A 160 -0.51 7.25 6.41
C MET A 160 -0.78 6.67 5.03
N ILE A 161 -1.11 5.39 4.95
CA ILE A 161 -1.36 4.68 3.69
C ILE A 161 -2.70 5.12 3.09
N GLY A 162 -3.72 5.33 3.94
CA GLY A 162 -5.04 5.76 3.50
C GLY A 162 -5.03 7.10 2.79
N LYS A 163 -4.22 8.07 3.24
CA LYS A 163 -4.04 9.35 2.53
C LYS A 163 -3.45 9.15 1.14
N ASP A 164 -2.50 8.23 0.98
CA ASP A 164 -1.95 7.92 -0.33
C ASP A 164 -3.01 7.32 -1.25
N PHE A 165 -3.84 6.42 -0.73
CA PHE A 165 -4.94 5.84 -1.51
C PHE A 165 -5.97 6.89 -1.93
N GLU A 166 -6.31 7.82 -1.04
CA GLU A 166 -7.21 8.95 -1.36
C GLU A 166 -6.64 9.81 -2.49
N VAL A 167 -5.35 10.14 -2.44
CA VAL A 167 -4.66 10.89 -3.51
C VAL A 167 -4.66 10.11 -4.83
N GLY A 168 -4.35 8.80 -4.77
CA GLY A 168 -4.32 7.93 -5.93
C GLY A 168 -5.71 7.78 -6.58
N LEU A 169 -6.73 7.50 -5.78
CA LEU A 169 -8.12 7.41 -6.27
C LEU A 169 -8.62 8.72 -6.86
N ALA A 170 -8.28 9.86 -6.24
CA ALA A 170 -8.62 11.17 -6.79
C ALA A 170 -7.92 11.45 -8.13
N SER A 171 -6.68 10.99 -8.31
CA SER A 171 -5.94 11.09 -9.57
C SER A 171 -6.54 10.16 -10.63
N LEU A 172 -6.87 8.93 -10.26
CA LEU A 172 -7.54 7.96 -11.12
C LEU A 172 -8.91 8.50 -11.60
N LYS A 173 -9.67 9.13 -10.68
CA LYS A 173 -10.94 9.80 -11.01
C LYS A 173 -10.77 10.85 -12.10
N LYS A 174 -9.80 11.77 -11.94
CA LYS A 174 -9.51 12.81 -12.92
C LYS A 174 -9.14 12.24 -14.30
N LEU A 175 -8.56 11.05 -14.33
CA LEU A 175 -8.16 10.38 -15.57
C LEU A 175 -9.34 9.71 -16.25
N ALA A 176 -10.21 9.04 -15.48
CA ALA A 176 -11.34 8.27 -15.96
C ALA A 176 -12.54 9.12 -16.36
N GLU A 177 -12.68 10.32 -15.83
CA GLU A 177 -13.80 11.25 -16.08
C GLU A 177 -13.50 12.27 -17.20
N LYS A 178 -12.40 12.10 -17.96
CA LYS A 178 -12.09 12.90 -19.16
C LYS A 178 -12.87 12.38 -20.37
#